data_4d611552e11e882242fa155e9a451dc2
#
_entry.id   4d611552e11e882242fa155e9a451dc2
#
_cell.length_a   1.000
_cell.length_b   1.000
_cell.length_c   1.000
_cell.angle_alpha   90.00
_cell.angle_beta   90.00
_cell.angle_gamma   90.00
#
_symmetry.space_group_name_H-M   'P 1'
#
loop_
_entity.id
_entity.type
_entity.pdbx_description
1 polymer ?
#
loop_
_entity_poly.entity_id
_entity_poly.type
_entity_poly.pdbx_seq_one_letter_code
_entity_poly.pdbx_strand_id
1 'polypeptide(L)'
;MKKIFLFAIVTLFTAFSANAQYFQVDTAKLNTAYRALVNEPDKKENQLQFFDAFPCNWREFITTYGFSSRILGQCPHDGYDYTKYNASKSHIEALGSISLVNDTLYCRKLVNIAVGGIYEADAPNFFNSLLHRVMQEEMDAMLYSVSLLRKGHCMQFWQFYWSSNGKSDELEMEFAHLYELNIGKYPDMMKMMEIAFHYFYNGVNIDGGYMKGSGRAYDNNGQYIFPILETPAEFPGGPKALTEWEKSNLQYPVECVENKIEGRAFVHFLVKKDGSIDDVGLLKSSGNTLLDQEALRLINDDDMPQWIPATHFSEAEGAYIKVDYRFVMPIVFKLENLPTCANPEGNR
;
A
#
# COMPACT_ATOMS: atom_id res chain seq x y z
N MET A 1 10.65 45.46 -58.35
CA MET A 1 11.54 44.30 -58.09
C MET A 1 11.58 44.04 -56.64
N LYS A 2 10.72 43.07 -56.15
CA LYS A 2 10.64 42.68 -54.76
C LYS A 2 11.55 41.46 -54.61
N LYS A 3 12.59 41.58 -53.77
CA LYS A 3 13.45 40.48 -53.40
C LYS A 3 12.71 39.64 -52.28
N ILE A 4 12.38 38.43 -52.65
CA ILE A 4 11.84 37.41 -51.72
C ILE A 4 13.04 36.81 -51.03
N PHE A 5 13.16 37.05 -49.71
CA PHE A 5 14.10 36.33 -48.83
C PHE A 5 13.48 34.99 -48.46
N LEU A 6 14.03 33.95 -49.05
CA LEU A 6 13.68 32.58 -48.71
C LEU A 6 14.46 32.21 -47.41
N PHE A 7 13.79 32.24 -46.27
CA PHE A 7 14.35 31.68 -45.03
C PHE A 7 14.22 30.14 -45.09
N ALA A 8 15.34 29.49 -45.38
CA ALA A 8 15.45 28.05 -45.20
C ALA A 8 15.52 27.77 -43.73
N ILE A 9 14.41 27.32 -43.16
CA ILE A 9 14.38 26.71 -41.82
C ILE A 9 15.01 25.33 -41.98
N VAL A 10 16.30 25.24 -41.66
CA VAL A 10 16.97 23.96 -41.42
C VAL A 10 16.46 23.47 -40.09
N THR A 11 15.42 22.65 -40.12
CA THR A 11 15.03 21.82 -38.96
C THR A 11 16.13 20.79 -38.76
N LEU A 12 17.06 21.12 -37.87
CA LEU A 12 17.93 20.12 -37.27
C LEU A 12 17.03 19.20 -36.43
N PHE A 13 16.56 18.13 -37.04
CA PHE A 13 16.16 16.93 -36.29
C PHE A 13 17.44 16.34 -35.69
N THR A 14 17.89 16.91 -34.57
CA THR A 14 18.70 16.13 -33.66
C THR A 14 17.83 15.01 -33.22
N ALA A 15 18.12 13.80 -33.70
CA ALA A 15 17.65 12.57 -33.08
C ALA A 15 18.04 12.67 -31.59
N PHE A 16 17.12 13.08 -30.77
CA PHE A 16 17.16 12.77 -29.33
C PHE A 16 17.09 11.25 -29.31
N SER A 17 18.25 10.61 -29.38
CA SER A 17 18.41 9.34 -28.76
C SER A 17 17.99 9.60 -27.29
N ALA A 18 16.81 9.12 -26.93
CA ALA A 18 16.40 9.05 -25.57
C ALA A 18 17.30 8.00 -24.86
N ASN A 19 18.58 8.35 -24.72
CA ASN A 19 19.35 7.88 -23.61
C ASN A 19 18.56 8.37 -22.41
N ALA A 20 17.78 7.46 -21.80
CA ALA A 20 17.18 7.69 -20.53
C ALA A 20 18.34 8.15 -19.64
N GLN A 21 18.40 9.46 -19.43
CA GLN A 21 19.36 10.06 -18.52
C GLN A 21 18.93 9.52 -17.17
N TYR A 22 19.58 8.42 -16.78
CA TYR A 22 19.39 7.84 -15.47
C TYR A 22 19.78 8.94 -14.50
N PHE A 23 18.80 9.47 -13.77
CA PHE A 23 19.05 10.37 -12.66
C PHE A 23 19.79 9.53 -11.61
N GLN A 24 21.11 9.51 -11.73
CA GLN A 24 21.96 8.91 -10.72
C GLN A 24 22.14 9.92 -9.60
N VAL A 25 21.93 9.45 -8.38
CA VAL A 25 22.33 10.21 -7.19
C VAL A 25 23.83 10.52 -7.30
N ASP A 26 24.20 11.75 -7.04
CA ASP A 26 25.62 12.11 -6.86
C ASP A 26 26.15 11.45 -5.57
N THR A 27 26.73 10.28 -5.75
CA THR A 27 27.22 9.47 -4.63
C THR A 27 28.40 10.10 -3.91
N ALA A 28 29.19 10.97 -4.57
CA ALA A 28 30.27 11.72 -3.92
C ALA A 28 29.67 12.77 -2.98
N LYS A 29 28.63 13.49 -3.42
CA LYS A 29 27.88 14.43 -2.61
C LYS A 29 27.21 13.72 -1.42
N LEU A 30 26.55 12.57 -1.67
CA LEU A 30 25.90 11.78 -0.62
C LEU A 30 26.88 11.34 0.45
N ASN A 31 28.03 10.77 0.06
CA ASN A 31 29.05 10.32 1.00
C ASN A 31 29.67 11.48 1.79
N THR A 32 29.87 12.64 1.15
CA THR A 32 30.40 13.83 1.82
C THR A 32 29.41 14.34 2.86
N ALA A 33 28.11 14.44 2.49
CA ALA A 33 27.05 14.86 3.39
C ALA A 33 26.85 13.88 4.56
N TYR A 34 26.93 12.56 4.29
CA TYR A 34 26.88 11.54 5.33
C TYR A 34 28.01 11.69 6.35
N ARG A 35 29.25 11.88 5.91
CA ARG A 35 30.40 12.08 6.81
C ARG A 35 30.23 13.35 7.65
N ALA A 36 29.73 14.45 7.07
CA ALA A 36 29.46 15.67 7.79
C ALA A 36 28.39 15.45 8.87
N LEU A 37 27.31 14.75 8.53
CA LEU A 37 26.25 14.41 9.48
C LEU A 37 26.75 13.55 10.63
N VAL A 38 27.54 12.51 10.35
CA VAL A 38 28.08 11.62 11.39
C VAL A 38 29.03 12.38 12.34
N ASN A 39 29.81 13.32 11.82
CA ASN A 39 30.75 14.10 12.63
C ASN A 39 30.05 15.15 13.51
N GLU A 40 28.99 15.79 13.02
CA GLU A 40 28.22 16.83 13.71
C GLU A 40 26.72 16.61 13.49
N PRO A 41 26.10 15.61 14.17
CA PRO A 41 24.72 15.20 13.89
C PRO A 41 23.67 16.28 14.24
N ASP A 42 23.94 17.09 15.25
CA ASP A 42 23.02 18.14 15.72
C ASP A 42 23.07 19.42 14.89
N LYS A 43 23.99 19.48 13.89
CA LYS A 43 24.10 20.64 13.03
C LYS A 43 23.05 20.59 11.92
N LYS A 44 22.14 21.54 11.95
CA LYS A 44 21.02 21.64 11.01
C LYS A 44 21.46 21.60 9.54
N GLU A 45 22.54 22.29 9.20
CA GLU A 45 23.07 22.31 7.84
C GLU A 45 23.50 20.92 7.37
N ASN A 46 24.12 20.11 8.24
CA ASN A 46 24.55 18.76 7.91
C ASN A 46 23.33 17.84 7.70
N GLN A 47 22.31 17.95 8.56
CA GLN A 47 21.06 17.20 8.38
C GLN A 47 20.37 17.55 7.06
N LEU A 48 20.26 18.82 6.73
CA LEU A 48 19.68 19.29 5.47
C LEU A 48 20.51 18.83 4.26
N GLN A 49 21.83 18.94 4.31
CA GLN A 49 22.70 18.51 3.20
C GLN A 49 22.59 17.02 2.94
N PHE A 50 22.53 16.21 4.00
CA PHE A 50 22.36 14.76 3.84
C PHE A 50 20.94 14.43 3.36
N PHE A 51 19.92 15.05 3.92
CA PHE A 51 18.55 14.90 3.49
C PHE A 51 18.39 15.22 2.00
N ASP A 52 18.97 16.32 1.52
CA ASP A 52 18.91 16.69 0.11
C ASP A 52 19.71 15.77 -0.82
N ALA A 53 20.83 15.24 -0.34
CA ALA A 53 21.68 14.34 -1.11
C ALA A 53 21.15 12.90 -1.15
N PHE A 54 20.30 12.51 -0.21
CA PHE A 54 19.70 11.17 -0.17
C PHE A 54 18.68 10.99 -1.31
N PRO A 55 18.55 9.78 -1.90
CA PRO A 55 17.56 9.50 -2.95
C PRO A 55 16.18 10.08 -2.66
N CYS A 56 15.45 10.53 -3.68
CA CYS A 56 14.12 11.12 -3.51
C CYS A 56 12.98 10.32 -4.16
N ASN A 57 13.30 9.21 -4.81
CA ASN A 57 12.34 8.27 -5.37
C ASN A 57 12.91 6.85 -5.38
N TRP A 58 12.05 5.86 -5.65
CA TRP A 58 12.46 4.45 -5.65
C TRP A 58 13.57 4.13 -6.64
N ARG A 59 13.54 4.72 -7.82
CA ARG A 59 14.54 4.46 -8.86
C ARG A 59 15.94 4.93 -8.43
N GLU A 60 16.03 6.12 -7.88
CA GLU A 60 17.28 6.63 -7.31
C GLU A 60 17.76 5.78 -6.12
N PHE A 61 16.83 5.38 -5.26
CA PHE A 61 17.14 4.54 -4.12
C PHE A 61 17.72 3.19 -4.55
N ILE A 62 17.06 2.49 -5.46
CA ILE A 62 17.51 1.16 -5.87
C ILE A 62 18.77 1.21 -6.76
N THR A 63 18.98 2.28 -7.54
CA THR A 63 20.24 2.48 -8.27
C THR A 63 21.40 2.80 -7.35
N THR A 64 21.13 3.41 -6.20
CA THR A 64 22.18 3.73 -5.21
C THR A 64 22.52 2.52 -4.33
N TYR A 65 21.52 1.78 -3.86
CA TYR A 65 21.67 0.76 -2.83
C TYR A 65 21.23 -0.65 -3.26
N GLY A 66 20.60 -0.78 -4.43
CA GLY A 66 20.06 -2.05 -4.88
C GLY A 66 21.11 -3.04 -5.35
N PHE A 67 20.81 -4.32 -5.21
CA PHE A 67 21.64 -5.45 -5.65
C PHE A 67 21.09 -6.12 -6.93
N SER A 68 19.91 -5.77 -7.38
CA SER A 68 19.20 -6.55 -8.40
C SER A 68 19.71 -6.27 -9.81
N SER A 69 20.30 -7.27 -10.43
CA SER A 69 20.64 -7.32 -11.85
C SER A 69 19.41 -7.15 -12.77
N ARG A 70 18.22 -7.52 -12.29
CA ARG A 70 16.97 -7.44 -13.05
C ARG A 70 16.48 -6.02 -13.23
N ILE A 71 16.68 -5.16 -12.21
CA ILE A 71 16.27 -3.75 -12.26
C ILE A 71 17.25 -2.91 -13.07
N LEU A 72 18.55 -3.27 -13.03
CA LEU A 72 19.62 -2.51 -13.68
C LEU A 72 20.00 -3.05 -15.07
N GLY A 73 19.41 -4.16 -15.52
CA GLY A 73 19.73 -4.79 -16.81
C GLY A 73 21.17 -5.32 -16.91
N GLN A 74 21.91 -5.36 -15.81
CA GLN A 74 23.30 -5.80 -15.73
C GLN A 74 23.46 -6.92 -14.70
N CYS A 75 24.25 -7.94 -15.06
CA CYS A 75 24.63 -8.99 -14.11
C CYS A 75 25.60 -8.41 -13.07
N PRO A 76 25.41 -8.58 -11.77
CA PRO A 76 26.22 -7.92 -10.73
C PRO A 76 27.67 -8.43 -10.63
N HIS A 77 28.10 -9.32 -11.52
CA HIS A 77 29.39 -9.98 -11.39
C HIS A 77 30.59 -9.19 -11.91
N ASP A 78 30.40 -8.19 -12.78
CA ASP A 78 31.49 -7.41 -13.33
C ASP A 78 31.32 -5.90 -13.02
N GLY A 79 31.98 -5.43 -11.97
CA GLY A 79 32.12 -4.01 -11.67
C GLY A 79 31.05 -3.37 -10.77
N TYR A 80 30.24 -4.16 -10.07
CA TYR A 80 29.27 -3.61 -9.11
C TYR A 80 30.00 -3.07 -7.86
N ASP A 81 29.69 -1.82 -7.50
CA ASP A 81 30.25 -1.17 -6.31
C ASP A 81 29.52 -1.60 -5.03
N TYR A 82 29.95 -2.70 -4.44
CA TYR A 82 29.43 -3.21 -3.17
C TYR A 82 29.59 -2.23 -1.99
N THR A 83 30.41 -1.19 -2.13
CA THR A 83 30.59 -0.22 -1.03
C THR A 83 29.31 0.55 -0.74
N LYS A 84 28.50 0.84 -1.75
CA LYS A 84 27.20 1.51 -1.61
C LYS A 84 26.14 0.59 -1.01
N TYR A 85 26.12 -0.67 -1.45
CA TYR A 85 25.26 -1.68 -0.87
C TYR A 85 25.55 -1.84 0.64
N ASN A 86 26.81 -1.99 0.99
CA ASN A 86 27.25 -2.13 2.39
C ASN A 86 26.98 -0.87 3.23
N ALA A 87 26.95 0.32 2.62
CA ALA A 87 26.62 1.57 3.29
C ALA A 87 25.12 1.80 3.47
N SER A 88 24.26 0.99 2.84
CA SER A 88 22.81 1.20 2.82
C SER A 88 22.21 1.30 4.22
N LYS A 89 22.58 0.36 5.11
CA LYS A 89 22.08 0.34 6.48
C LYS A 89 22.40 1.64 7.22
N SER A 90 23.68 2.02 7.23
CA SER A 90 24.12 3.22 7.97
C SER A 90 23.58 4.53 7.38
N HIS A 91 23.40 4.61 6.05
CA HIS A 91 22.76 5.77 5.42
C HIS A 91 21.26 5.85 5.75
N ILE A 92 20.55 4.70 5.79
CA ILE A 92 19.14 4.66 6.15
C ILE A 92 18.95 4.95 7.66
N GLU A 93 19.81 4.45 8.51
CA GLU A 93 19.83 4.79 9.94
C GLU A 93 20.08 6.28 10.15
N ALA A 94 21.04 6.86 9.42
CA ALA A 94 21.30 8.29 9.45
C ALA A 94 20.12 9.14 8.94
N LEU A 95 19.42 8.67 7.88
CA LEU A 95 18.17 9.30 7.44
C LEU A 95 17.12 9.27 8.55
N GLY A 96 17.00 8.16 9.25
CA GLY A 96 16.07 7.99 10.37
C GLY A 96 16.44 8.75 11.64
N SER A 97 17.63 9.34 11.73
CA SER A 97 18.06 10.19 12.86
C SER A 97 17.87 11.69 12.61
N ILE A 98 17.42 12.06 11.42
CA ILE A 98 17.15 13.47 11.09
C ILE A 98 15.96 13.98 11.89
N SER A 99 16.14 15.08 12.62
CA SER A 99 15.13 15.69 13.48
C SER A 99 14.94 17.20 13.29
N LEU A 100 15.77 17.85 12.47
CA LEU A 100 15.73 19.29 12.23
C LEU A 100 15.15 19.67 10.86
N VAL A 101 14.63 18.69 10.14
CA VAL A 101 13.82 18.87 8.92
C VAL A 101 12.35 18.90 9.34
N ASN A 102 11.54 19.70 8.66
CA ASN A 102 10.09 19.72 8.90
C ASN A 102 9.47 18.35 8.65
N ASP A 103 8.65 17.84 9.58
CA ASP A 103 8.09 16.49 9.57
C ASP A 103 7.32 16.18 8.28
N THR A 104 6.50 17.11 7.81
CA THR A 104 5.77 16.94 6.55
C THR A 104 6.70 16.80 5.35
N LEU A 105 7.80 17.57 5.29
CA LEU A 105 8.78 17.49 4.23
C LEU A 105 9.55 16.16 4.29
N TYR A 106 9.93 15.76 5.50
CA TYR A 106 10.60 14.50 5.79
C TYR A 106 9.73 13.30 5.39
N CYS A 107 8.52 13.22 5.90
CA CYS A 107 7.57 12.16 5.58
C CYS A 107 7.24 12.10 4.08
N ARG A 108 7.08 13.26 3.43
CA ARG A 108 6.84 13.32 1.99
C ARG A 108 7.97 12.72 1.16
N LYS A 109 9.23 12.94 1.57
CA LYS A 109 10.38 12.31 0.93
C LYS A 109 10.36 10.80 1.10
N LEU A 110 10.12 10.30 2.33
CA LEU A 110 10.02 8.87 2.59
C LEU A 110 8.91 8.21 1.77
N VAL A 111 7.73 8.84 1.73
CA VAL A 111 6.59 8.37 0.95
C VAL A 111 6.94 8.31 -0.55
N ASN A 112 7.58 9.33 -1.11
CA ASN A 112 7.98 9.34 -2.52
C ASN A 112 9.01 8.25 -2.85
N ILE A 113 9.94 7.96 -1.94
CA ILE A 113 10.91 6.86 -2.13
C ILE A 113 10.17 5.52 -2.12
N ALA A 114 9.18 5.33 -1.26
CA ALA A 114 8.45 4.08 -1.11
C ALA A 114 7.53 3.75 -2.30
N VAL A 115 7.09 4.76 -3.07
CA VAL A 115 6.21 4.54 -4.24
C VAL A 115 6.91 3.67 -5.29
N GLY A 116 6.32 2.52 -5.61
CA GLY A 116 6.88 1.55 -6.53
C GLY A 116 8.00 0.70 -5.93
N GLY A 117 8.17 0.76 -4.61
CA GLY A 117 9.14 -0.03 -3.87
C GLY A 117 8.88 -1.53 -3.96
N ILE A 118 9.97 -2.30 -3.91
CA ILE A 118 9.96 -3.76 -3.95
C ILE A 118 10.77 -4.27 -2.78
N TYR A 119 10.17 -5.18 -2.00
CA TYR A 119 10.82 -5.80 -0.84
C TYR A 119 11.79 -6.90 -1.29
N GLU A 120 12.99 -6.50 -1.74
CA GLU A 120 14.06 -7.39 -2.19
C GLU A 120 15.40 -6.90 -1.63
N ALA A 121 16.14 -7.79 -1.00
CA ALA A 121 17.44 -7.50 -0.43
C ALA A 121 17.42 -6.53 0.79
N ASP A 122 18.61 -6.23 1.31
CA ASP A 122 18.77 -5.60 2.62
C ASP A 122 18.34 -4.13 2.65
N ALA A 123 18.71 -3.32 1.65
CA ALA A 123 18.41 -1.91 1.66
C ALA A 123 16.89 -1.61 1.65
N PRO A 124 16.07 -2.24 0.79
CA PRO A 124 14.62 -2.19 0.90
C PRO A 124 14.08 -2.58 2.27
N ASN A 125 14.65 -3.62 2.90
CA ASN A 125 14.21 -4.09 4.21
C ASN A 125 14.49 -3.06 5.30
N PHE A 126 15.70 -2.47 5.31
CA PHE A 126 16.05 -1.40 6.25
C PHE A 126 15.16 -0.17 6.04
N PHE A 127 14.87 0.18 4.79
CA PHE A 127 14.01 1.32 4.48
C PHE A 127 12.55 1.06 4.85
N ASN A 128 12.04 -0.14 4.63
CA ASN A 128 10.70 -0.54 5.06
C ASN A 128 10.56 -0.47 6.59
N SER A 129 11.56 -0.97 7.33
CA SER A 129 11.59 -0.86 8.79
C SER A 129 11.61 0.60 9.28
N LEU A 130 12.31 1.49 8.56
CA LEU A 130 12.27 2.93 8.84
C LEU A 130 10.87 3.50 8.61
N LEU A 131 10.17 3.11 7.54
CA LEU A 131 8.81 3.56 7.27
C LEU A 131 7.83 3.18 8.38
N HIS A 132 7.88 1.93 8.87
CA HIS A 132 7.04 1.48 9.98
C HIS A 132 7.29 2.29 11.25
N ARG A 133 8.57 2.52 11.59
CA ARG A 133 8.92 3.35 12.74
C ARG A 133 8.40 4.77 12.61
N VAL A 134 8.64 5.43 11.46
CA VAL A 134 8.19 6.81 11.25
C VAL A 134 6.66 6.90 11.18
N MET A 135 5.97 5.87 10.67
CA MET A 135 4.51 5.80 10.71
C MET A 135 3.97 5.79 12.14
N GLN A 136 4.66 5.12 13.06
CA GLN A 136 4.28 5.10 14.48
C GLN A 136 4.60 6.42 15.19
N GLU A 137 5.72 7.06 14.87
CA GLU A 137 6.18 8.30 15.50
C GLU A 137 5.46 9.54 14.93
N GLU A 138 5.23 9.60 13.61
CA GLU A 138 4.75 10.75 12.85
C GLU A 138 3.53 10.41 11.96
N MET A 139 2.57 9.67 12.50
CA MET A 139 1.41 9.14 11.77
C MET A 139 0.67 10.20 10.95
N ASP A 140 0.36 11.34 11.54
CA ASP A 140 -0.41 12.40 10.87
C ASP A 140 0.34 12.98 9.67
N ALA A 141 1.63 13.20 9.77
CA ALA A 141 2.48 13.74 8.69
C ALA A 141 2.68 12.68 7.58
N MET A 142 2.85 11.41 7.94
CA MET A 142 2.94 10.29 7.00
C MET A 142 1.65 10.12 6.21
N LEU A 143 0.52 9.98 6.89
CA LEU A 143 -0.78 9.78 6.24
C LEU A 143 -1.20 11.00 5.40
N TYR A 144 -0.90 12.22 5.88
CA TYR A 144 -1.09 13.41 5.06
C TYR A 144 -0.26 13.33 3.77
N SER A 145 1.00 12.92 3.85
CA SER A 145 1.88 12.78 2.68
C SER A 145 1.39 11.71 1.70
N VAL A 146 0.88 10.58 2.20
CA VAL A 146 0.27 9.52 1.37
C VAL A 146 -1.02 10.00 0.72
N SER A 147 -1.85 10.79 1.42
CA SER A 147 -3.11 11.31 0.89
C SER A 147 -2.93 12.26 -0.30
N LEU A 148 -1.76 12.84 -0.47
CA LEU A 148 -1.41 13.70 -1.63
C LEU A 148 -1.04 12.90 -2.88
N LEU A 149 -0.85 11.59 -2.78
CA LEU A 149 -0.52 10.73 -3.90
C LEU A 149 -1.74 10.51 -4.82
N ARG A 150 -1.48 10.35 -6.12
CA ARG A 150 -2.49 9.82 -7.04
C ARG A 150 -2.83 8.38 -6.66
N LYS A 151 -4.04 7.94 -6.92
CA LYS A 151 -4.59 6.64 -6.54
C LYS A 151 -3.63 5.46 -6.78
N GLY A 152 -3.01 5.39 -7.98
CA GLY A 152 -2.05 4.33 -8.31
C GLY A 152 -0.77 4.39 -7.45
N HIS A 153 -0.24 5.58 -7.19
CA HIS A 153 0.94 5.75 -6.33
C HIS A 153 0.63 5.48 -4.86
N CYS A 154 -0.57 5.84 -4.40
CA CYS A 154 -1.04 5.50 -3.06
C CYS A 154 -1.08 3.97 -2.86
N MET A 155 -1.62 3.24 -3.84
CA MET A 155 -1.62 1.78 -3.83
C MET A 155 -0.19 1.23 -3.80
N GLN A 156 0.71 1.72 -4.65
CA GLN A 156 2.12 1.29 -4.69
C GLN A 156 2.85 1.56 -3.36
N PHE A 157 2.58 2.69 -2.72
CA PHE A 157 3.12 2.97 -1.39
C PHE A 157 2.68 1.91 -0.38
N TRP A 158 1.37 1.64 -0.27
CA TRP A 158 0.85 0.66 0.67
C TRP A 158 1.31 -0.76 0.37
N GLN A 159 1.46 -1.12 -0.89
CA GLN A 159 2.01 -2.40 -1.30
C GLN A 159 3.44 -2.59 -0.79
N PHE A 160 4.30 -1.58 -0.94
CA PHE A 160 5.65 -1.64 -0.39
C PHE A 160 5.65 -1.62 1.15
N TYR A 161 4.80 -0.78 1.75
CA TYR A 161 4.70 -0.66 3.21
C TYR A 161 4.36 -1.99 3.87
N TRP A 162 3.38 -2.72 3.34
CA TRP A 162 2.97 -4.02 3.87
C TRP A 162 3.83 -5.20 3.39
N SER A 163 4.79 -4.99 2.51
CA SER A 163 5.69 -6.04 2.07
C SER A 163 6.59 -6.49 3.23
N SER A 164 6.58 -7.77 3.54
CA SER A 164 7.38 -8.35 4.61
C SER A 164 7.79 -9.78 4.28
N ASN A 165 8.69 -10.36 5.09
CA ASN A 165 9.12 -11.76 4.96
C ASN A 165 8.08 -12.77 5.48
N GLY A 166 6.91 -12.35 5.90
CA GLY A 166 5.88 -13.25 6.41
C GLY A 166 4.77 -12.55 7.17
N LYS A 167 3.81 -13.34 7.61
CA LYS A 167 2.70 -12.91 8.46
C LYS A 167 3.20 -12.71 9.89
N SER A 168 2.73 -11.67 10.55
CA SER A 168 2.96 -11.47 11.98
C SER A 168 1.77 -10.78 12.65
N ASP A 169 1.57 -11.10 13.92
CA ASP A 169 0.53 -10.47 14.74
C ASP A 169 0.76 -8.94 14.87
N GLU A 170 2.04 -8.51 14.85
CA GLU A 170 2.39 -7.10 14.92
C GLU A 170 1.89 -6.33 13.69
N LEU A 171 2.03 -6.90 12.48
CA LEU A 171 1.51 -6.28 11.25
C LEU A 171 -0.02 -6.24 11.23
N GLU A 172 -0.68 -7.28 11.73
CA GLU A 172 -2.15 -7.28 11.86
C GLU A 172 -2.63 -6.20 12.85
N MET A 173 -1.96 -6.07 13.99
CA MET A 173 -2.30 -5.05 14.97
C MET A 173 -2.03 -3.64 14.43
N GLU A 174 -0.92 -3.44 13.73
CA GLU A 174 -0.59 -2.17 13.10
C GLU A 174 -1.63 -1.79 12.02
N PHE A 175 -2.00 -2.74 11.17
CA PHE A 175 -3.05 -2.53 10.17
C PHE A 175 -4.37 -2.11 10.83
N ALA A 176 -4.83 -2.86 11.83
CA ALA A 176 -6.07 -2.57 12.53
C ALA A 176 -6.04 -1.18 13.19
N HIS A 177 -4.92 -0.83 13.84
CA HIS A 177 -4.73 0.47 14.49
C HIS A 177 -4.78 1.63 13.47
N LEU A 178 -4.01 1.53 12.39
CA LEU A 178 -4.01 2.55 11.33
C LEU A 178 -5.40 2.72 10.70
N TYR A 179 -6.08 1.62 10.42
CA TYR A 179 -7.40 1.63 9.80
C TYR A 179 -8.44 2.27 10.72
N GLU A 180 -8.55 1.81 11.97
CA GLU A 180 -9.55 2.27 12.92
C GLU A 180 -9.45 3.77 13.23
N LEU A 181 -8.23 4.29 13.37
CA LEU A 181 -8.01 5.69 13.68
C LEU A 181 -8.26 6.62 12.48
N ASN A 182 -8.11 6.12 11.25
CA ASN A 182 -8.01 7.01 10.11
C ASN A 182 -9.09 6.81 9.05
N ILE A 183 -9.94 5.78 9.16
CA ILE A 183 -11.01 5.53 8.19
C ILE A 183 -11.99 6.70 8.06
N GLY A 184 -12.26 7.40 9.15
CA GLY A 184 -13.12 8.60 9.14
C GLY A 184 -12.48 9.82 8.49
N LYS A 185 -11.14 9.93 8.53
CA LYS A 185 -10.38 11.07 7.98
C LYS A 185 -9.99 10.86 6.52
N TYR A 186 -9.63 9.63 6.15
CA TYR A 186 -9.11 9.27 4.83
C TYR A 186 -9.77 7.98 4.28
N PRO A 187 -11.08 7.95 4.03
CA PRO A 187 -11.79 6.71 3.70
C PRO A 187 -11.26 6.01 2.45
N ASP A 188 -11.03 6.73 1.36
CA ASP A 188 -10.52 6.14 0.11
C ASP A 188 -9.08 5.62 0.25
N MET A 189 -8.25 6.35 0.99
CA MET A 189 -6.87 5.94 1.25
C MET A 189 -6.81 4.70 2.14
N MET A 190 -7.63 4.64 3.19
CA MET A 190 -7.71 3.47 4.08
C MET A 190 -8.24 2.24 3.33
N LYS A 191 -9.18 2.41 2.42
CA LYS A 191 -9.62 1.31 1.54
C LYS A 191 -8.49 0.81 0.64
N MET A 192 -7.65 1.69 0.10
CA MET A 192 -6.46 1.27 -0.66
C MET A 192 -5.42 0.56 0.23
N MET A 193 -5.23 1.05 1.45
CA MET A 193 -4.37 0.41 2.44
C MET A 193 -4.84 -1.01 2.75
N GLU A 194 -6.14 -1.19 2.99
CA GLU A 194 -6.78 -2.47 3.22
C GLU A 194 -6.55 -3.45 2.06
N ILE A 195 -6.82 -3.01 0.83
CA ILE A 195 -6.57 -3.79 -0.39
C ILE A 195 -5.11 -4.24 -0.45
N ALA A 196 -4.17 -3.32 -0.25
CA ALA A 196 -2.75 -3.63 -0.30
C ALA A 196 -2.32 -4.60 0.80
N PHE A 197 -2.81 -4.41 2.03
CA PHE A 197 -2.52 -5.30 3.16
C PHE A 197 -2.96 -6.73 2.85
N HIS A 198 -4.20 -6.91 2.42
CA HIS A 198 -4.71 -8.26 2.13
C HIS A 198 -4.05 -8.90 0.93
N TYR A 199 -3.66 -8.13 -0.06
CA TYR A 199 -2.89 -8.61 -1.19
C TYR A 199 -1.55 -9.23 -0.75
N PHE A 200 -0.79 -8.52 0.07
CA PHE A 200 0.52 -9.00 0.53
C PHE A 200 0.40 -10.02 1.66
N TYR A 201 -0.50 -9.76 2.58
CA TYR A 201 -0.65 -10.59 3.76
C TYR A 201 -1.23 -11.98 3.46
N ASN A 202 -2.21 -12.06 2.56
CA ASN A 202 -2.90 -13.31 2.23
C ASN A 202 -2.40 -13.99 0.96
N GLY A 203 -1.45 -13.40 0.23
CA GLY A 203 -0.92 -13.96 -1.01
C GLY A 203 -1.98 -14.08 -2.09
N VAL A 204 -2.86 -13.09 -2.22
CA VAL A 204 -3.93 -13.10 -3.21
C VAL A 204 -3.38 -13.02 -4.61
N ASN A 205 -3.82 -13.92 -5.44
CA ASN A 205 -3.48 -14.03 -6.84
C ASN A 205 -4.45 -13.22 -7.70
N ILE A 206 -3.93 -12.32 -8.53
CA ILE A 206 -4.74 -11.47 -9.40
C ILE A 206 -5.08 -12.17 -10.72
N ASP A 207 -4.27 -13.11 -11.17
CA ASP A 207 -4.43 -13.78 -12.48
C ASP A 207 -5.10 -15.15 -12.44
N GLY A 208 -5.75 -15.52 -11.33
CA GLY A 208 -6.37 -16.85 -11.20
C GLY A 208 -5.39 -18.04 -11.25
N GLY A 209 -4.07 -17.77 -11.29
CA GLY A 209 -2.99 -18.73 -11.17
C GLY A 209 -2.29 -18.60 -9.81
N TYR A 210 -2.10 -19.69 -9.12
CA TYR A 210 -1.33 -19.73 -7.87
C TYR A 210 0.09 -19.25 -8.14
N MET A 211 0.48 -18.11 -7.61
CA MET A 211 1.88 -17.72 -7.56
C MET A 211 2.56 -18.54 -6.46
N LYS A 212 3.00 -19.72 -6.83
CA LYS A 212 3.79 -20.58 -5.95
C LYS A 212 5.18 -19.97 -5.80
N GLY A 213 5.44 -19.33 -4.67
CA GLY A 213 6.72 -18.74 -4.32
C GLY A 213 6.95 -17.35 -4.97
N SER A 214 7.13 -16.31 -4.16
CA SER A 214 7.44 -14.93 -4.55
C SER A 214 6.66 -14.41 -5.78
N GLY A 215 5.38 -14.22 -5.62
CA GLY A 215 4.44 -13.78 -6.63
C GLY A 215 4.72 -12.43 -7.26
N ARG A 216 5.69 -12.37 -8.16
CA ARG A 216 6.16 -11.16 -8.82
C ARG A 216 5.81 -11.23 -10.29
N ALA A 217 4.93 -10.34 -10.73
CA ALA A 217 4.74 -10.11 -12.16
C ALA A 217 5.81 -9.12 -12.65
N TYR A 218 6.45 -9.46 -13.77
CA TYR A 218 7.40 -8.57 -14.44
C TYR A 218 6.90 -8.33 -15.87
N ASP A 219 7.05 -7.09 -16.36
CA ASP A 219 6.80 -6.78 -17.76
C ASP A 219 7.90 -7.39 -18.67
N ASN A 220 7.70 -7.27 -19.98
CA ASN A 220 8.66 -7.77 -20.97
C ASN A 220 10.05 -7.12 -20.87
N ASN A 221 10.19 -6.04 -20.09
CA ASN A 221 11.45 -5.33 -19.85
C ASN A 221 12.07 -5.73 -18.50
N GLY A 222 11.49 -6.69 -17.78
CA GLY A 222 11.93 -7.12 -16.45
C GLY A 222 11.58 -6.11 -15.34
N GLN A 223 10.69 -5.16 -15.61
CA GLN A 223 10.19 -4.22 -14.62
C GLN A 223 9.04 -4.88 -13.86
N TYR A 224 9.08 -4.81 -12.54
CA TYR A 224 8.02 -5.34 -11.69
C TYR A 224 6.71 -4.59 -11.94
N ILE A 225 5.70 -5.35 -12.34
CA ILE A 225 4.35 -4.82 -12.50
C ILE A 225 3.59 -5.12 -11.22
N PHE A 226 3.22 -4.08 -10.48
CA PHE A 226 2.12 -4.21 -9.53
C PHE A 226 0.82 -4.21 -10.33
N PRO A 227 0.04 -5.29 -10.29
CA PRO A 227 -1.27 -5.25 -10.88
C PRO A 227 -2.08 -4.19 -10.12
N ILE A 228 -2.23 -3.04 -10.71
CA ILE A 228 -3.12 -2.00 -10.20
C ILE A 228 -4.52 -2.49 -10.46
N LEU A 229 -5.22 -2.89 -9.40
CA LEU A 229 -6.66 -3.09 -9.49
C LEU A 229 -7.29 -1.74 -9.83
N GLU A 230 -7.77 -1.59 -11.04
CA GLU A 230 -8.38 -0.33 -11.46
C GLU A 230 -9.75 -0.17 -10.81
N THR A 231 -10.46 -1.28 -10.58
CA THR A 231 -11.67 -1.30 -9.77
C THR A 231 -11.64 -2.49 -8.81
N PRO A 232 -11.70 -2.24 -7.48
CA PRO A 232 -11.87 -3.30 -6.51
C PRO A 232 -13.25 -3.95 -6.66
N ALA A 233 -13.42 -5.15 -6.08
CA ALA A 233 -14.76 -5.74 -5.97
C ALA A 233 -15.68 -4.82 -5.17
N GLU A 234 -16.94 -4.74 -5.57
CA GLU A 234 -17.92 -3.85 -4.97
C GLU A 234 -19.24 -4.57 -4.72
N PHE A 235 -19.87 -4.28 -3.58
CA PHE A 235 -21.24 -4.71 -3.31
C PHE A 235 -22.21 -4.02 -4.27
N PRO A 236 -23.25 -4.70 -4.81
CA PRO A 236 -24.23 -4.08 -5.69
C PRO A 236 -24.91 -2.88 -5.05
N GLY A 237 -24.78 -1.71 -5.67
CA GLY A 237 -25.27 -0.45 -5.11
C GLY A 237 -24.28 0.27 -4.19
N GLY A 238 -23.06 -0.26 -4.06
CA GLY A 238 -21.95 0.40 -3.39
C GLY A 238 -21.95 0.30 -1.87
N PRO A 239 -21.07 1.07 -1.19
CA PRO A 239 -20.88 0.98 0.26
C PRO A 239 -22.13 1.26 1.08
N LYS A 240 -23.00 2.16 0.59
CA LYS A 240 -24.26 2.48 1.28
C LYS A 240 -25.21 1.28 1.27
N ALA A 241 -25.37 0.62 0.12
CA ALA A 241 -26.20 -0.57 -0.01
C ALA A 241 -25.66 -1.72 0.83
N LEU A 242 -24.33 -1.88 0.90
CA LEU A 242 -23.69 -2.86 1.77
C LEU A 242 -24.03 -2.61 3.25
N THR A 243 -23.94 -1.36 3.71
CA THR A 243 -24.28 -1.00 5.08
C THR A 243 -25.78 -1.23 5.39
N GLU A 244 -26.67 -0.96 4.43
CA GLU A 244 -28.10 -1.22 4.58
C GLU A 244 -28.39 -2.72 4.60
N TRP A 245 -27.72 -3.50 3.74
CA TRP A 245 -27.85 -4.95 3.73
C TRP A 245 -27.35 -5.57 5.04
N GLU A 246 -26.17 -5.14 5.52
CA GLU A 246 -25.60 -5.57 6.79
C GLU A 246 -26.59 -5.33 7.94
N LYS A 247 -27.11 -4.11 8.07
CA LYS A 247 -28.08 -3.76 9.11
C LYS A 247 -29.38 -4.58 9.05
N SER A 248 -29.79 -4.99 7.86
CA SER A 248 -31.02 -5.74 7.65
C SER A 248 -30.87 -7.24 7.94
N ASN A 249 -29.65 -7.77 7.78
CA ASN A 249 -29.38 -9.21 7.86
C ASN A 249 -28.54 -9.62 9.09
N LEU A 250 -27.91 -8.65 9.78
CA LEU A 250 -27.15 -8.90 11.00
C LEU A 250 -28.12 -9.32 12.13
N GLN A 251 -27.87 -10.51 12.70
CA GLN A 251 -28.61 -11.06 13.82
C GLN A 251 -27.75 -10.94 15.08
N TYR A 252 -28.04 -9.93 15.89
CA TYR A 252 -27.28 -9.75 17.12
C TYR A 252 -27.61 -10.89 18.10
N PRO A 253 -26.63 -11.68 18.59
CA PRO A 253 -26.89 -12.79 19.50
C PRO A 253 -27.56 -12.30 20.79
N VAL A 254 -28.68 -12.92 21.18
CA VAL A 254 -29.48 -12.51 22.34
C VAL A 254 -28.65 -12.48 23.63
N GLU A 255 -27.82 -13.47 23.83
CA GLU A 255 -26.92 -13.54 24.99
C GLU A 255 -25.95 -12.36 25.07
N CYS A 256 -25.46 -11.90 23.90
CA CYS A 256 -24.59 -10.72 23.83
C CYS A 256 -25.36 -9.42 24.12
N VAL A 257 -26.63 -9.33 23.72
CA VAL A 257 -27.51 -8.21 24.06
C VAL A 257 -27.76 -8.12 25.56
N GLU A 258 -28.16 -9.25 26.16
CA GLU A 258 -28.45 -9.34 27.60
C GLU A 258 -27.23 -9.01 28.47
N ASN A 259 -26.03 -9.43 28.03
CA ASN A 259 -24.78 -9.17 28.73
C ASN A 259 -24.07 -7.90 28.32
N LYS A 260 -24.69 -7.09 27.44
CA LYS A 260 -24.13 -5.84 26.90
C LYS A 260 -22.75 -6.00 26.28
N ILE A 261 -22.54 -7.11 25.57
CA ILE A 261 -21.30 -7.41 24.89
C ILE A 261 -21.32 -6.78 23.51
N GLU A 262 -20.42 -5.86 23.25
CA GLU A 262 -20.16 -5.24 21.96
C GLU A 262 -18.82 -5.67 21.40
N GLY A 263 -18.59 -5.53 20.11
CA GLY A 263 -17.33 -5.91 19.50
C GLY A 263 -17.26 -5.61 18.00
N ARG A 264 -16.10 -5.86 17.44
CA ARG A 264 -15.88 -5.77 16.01
C ARG A 264 -15.10 -6.99 15.53
N ALA A 265 -15.70 -7.77 14.65
CA ALA A 265 -15.03 -8.85 13.94
C ALA A 265 -14.55 -8.37 12.56
N PHE A 266 -13.42 -8.90 12.10
CA PHE A 266 -12.98 -8.70 10.70
C PHE A 266 -13.10 -10.05 10.00
N VAL A 267 -13.94 -10.09 8.96
CA VAL A 267 -14.15 -11.29 8.15
C VAL A 267 -13.51 -11.08 6.79
N HIS A 268 -12.69 -12.02 6.35
CA HIS A 268 -12.18 -12.05 4.99
C HIS A 268 -12.99 -13.03 4.14
N PHE A 269 -13.08 -12.75 2.85
CA PHE A 269 -13.69 -13.63 1.86
C PHE A 269 -13.16 -13.34 0.46
N LEU A 270 -13.28 -14.30 -0.43
CA LEU A 270 -12.89 -14.18 -1.83
C LEU A 270 -14.11 -13.83 -2.68
N VAL A 271 -14.11 -12.66 -3.32
CA VAL A 271 -15.05 -12.33 -4.39
C VAL A 271 -14.47 -12.87 -5.69
N LYS A 272 -15.11 -13.88 -6.27
CA LYS A 272 -14.68 -14.50 -7.53
C LYS A 272 -14.99 -13.59 -8.71
N LYS A 273 -14.33 -13.86 -9.83
CA LYS A 273 -14.58 -13.16 -11.11
C LYS A 273 -16.00 -13.30 -11.65
N ASP A 274 -16.78 -14.24 -11.17
CA ASP A 274 -18.23 -14.35 -11.45
C ASP A 274 -19.09 -13.59 -10.44
N GLY A 275 -18.49 -13.01 -9.39
CA GLY A 275 -19.16 -12.26 -8.33
C GLY A 275 -19.63 -13.11 -7.15
N SER A 276 -19.45 -14.43 -7.19
CA SER A 276 -19.73 -15.29 -6.04
C SER A 276 -18.71 -15.13 -4.94
N ILE A 277 -19.11 -15.45 -3.69
CA ILE A 277 -18.24 -15.42 -2.51
C ILE A 277 -17.72 -16.82 -2.22
N ASP A 278 -16.46 -16.91 -1.83
CA ASP A 278 -15.78 -18.15 -1.43
C ASP A 278 -14.75 -17.86 -0.32
N ASP A 279 -14.15 -18.90 0.28
CA ASP A 279 -13.05 -18.81 1.24
C ASP A 279 -13.31 -17.77 2.36
N VAL A 280 -14.48 -17.89 3.01
CA VAL A 280 -14.90 -17.02 4.12
C VAL A 280 -14.19 -17.44 5.40
N GLY A 281 -13.53 -16.50 6.07
CA GLY A 281 -12.84 -16.77 7.32
C GLY A 281 -12.75 -15.56 8.24
N LEU A 282 -12.50 -15.83 9.50
CA LEU A 282 -12.30 -14.78 10.51
C LEU A 282 -10.83 -14.32 10.45
N LEU A 283 -10.61 -13.05 10.15
CA LEU A 283 -9.28 -12.45 10.17
C LEU A 283 -8.92 -11.98 11.58
N LYS A 284 -9.88 -11.33 12.27
CA LYS A 284 -9.71 -10.87 13.65
C LYS A 284 -11.01 -11.09 14.43
N SER A 285 -10.89 -11.71 15.59
CA SER A 285 -12.01 -11.93 16.50
C SER A 285 -12.52 -10.62 17.09
N SER A 286 -13.82 -10.55 17.29
CA SER A 286 -14.47 -9.48 18.07
C SER A 286 -14.15 -9.54 19.57
N GLY A 287 -13.53 -10.63 20.04
CA GLY A 287 -13.34 -10.95 21.44
C GLY A 287 -14.47 -11.80 22.04
N ASN A 288 -15.49 -12.12 21.27
CA ASN A 288 -16.60 -12.97 21.71
C ASN A 288 -16.99 -13.96 20.60
N THR A 289 -17.03 -15.24 20.94
CA THR A 289 -17.27 -16.33 19.98
C THR A 289 -18.65 -16.25 19.30
N LEU A 290 -19.69 -15.78 20.00
CA LEU A 290 -21.03 -15.66 19.43
C LEU A 290 -21.08 -14.54 18.36
N LEU A 291 -20.42 -13.41 18.65
CA LEU A 291 -20.31 -12.32 17.68
C LEU A 291 -19.48 -12.75 16.45
N ASP A 292 -18.41 -13.52 16.65
CA ASP A 292 -17.57 -14.05 15.58
C ASP A 292 -18.34 -15.04 14.69
N GLN A 293 -19.15 -15.92 15.30
CA GLN A 293 -20.01 -16.86 14.58
C GLN A 293 -21.06 -16.13 13.75
N GLU A 294 -21.68 -15.10 14.31
CA GLU A 294 -22.65 -14.29 13.58
C GLU A 294 -22.01 -13.52 12.42
N ALA A 295 -20.81 -12.98 12.62
CA ALA A 295 -20.07 -12.31 11.56
C ALA A 295 -19.77 -13.25 10.38
N LEU A 296 -19.39 -14.49 10.66
CA LEU A 296 -19.17 -15.51 9.64
C LEU A 296 -20.48 -15.95 8.97
N ARG A 297 -21.56 -16.12 9.76
CA ARG A 297 -22.88 -16.45 9.21
C ARG A 297 -23.36 -15.39 8.23
N LEU A 298 -23.24 -14.12 8.61
CA LEU A 298 -23.67 -12.98 7.79
C LEU A 298 -23.03 -13.01 6.38
N ILE A 299 -21.74 -13.30 6.30
CA ILE A 299 -21.04 -13.33 5.00
C ILE A 299 -21.34 -14.61 4.22
N ASN A 300 -21.62 -15.72 4.90
CA ASN A 300 -22.05 -16.99 4.29
C ASN A 300 -23.57 -17.07 4.04
N ASP A 301 -24.29 -15.98 4.15
CA ASP A 301 -25.75 -15.97 3.95
C ASP A 301 -26.09 -16.30 2.50
N ASP A 302 -27.01 -17.25 2.29
CA ASP A 302 -27.46 -17.67 0.95
C ASP A 302 -28.14 -16.52 0.17
N ASP A 303 -28.66 -15.52 0.88
CA ASP A 303 -29.27 -14.33 0.31
C ASP A 303 -28.26 -13.21 0.05
N MET A 304 -26.95 -13.45 0.25
CA MET A 304 -25.90 -12.48 -0.08
C MET A 304 -25.94 -12.14 -1.57
N PRO A 305 -26.15 -10.88 -1.95
CA PRO A 305 -26.15 -10.48 -3.35
C PRO A 305 -24.84 -10.80 -4.04
N GLN A 306 -24.91 -11.17 -5.33
CA GLN A 306 -23.73 -11.37 -6.15
C GLN A 306 -22.96 -10.06 -6.29
N TRP A 307 -21.68 -10.08 -5.94
CA TRP A 307 -20.80 -8.91 -5.96
C TRP A 307 -20.40 -8.53 -7.38
N ILE A 308 -20.08 -7.26 -7.58
CA ILE A 308 -19.41 -6.77 -8.78
C ILE A 308 -17.93 -7.16 -8.65
N PRO A 309 -17.40 -8.00 -9.54
CA PRO A 309 -16.02 -8.45 -9.43
C PRO A 309 -15.01 -7.33 -9.63
N ALA A 310 -13.84 -7.47 -9.04
CA ALA A 310 -12.71 -6.60 -9.33
C ALA A 310 -12.29 -6.72 -10.80
N THR A 311 -11.76 -5.63 -11.35
CA THR A 311 -11.20 -5.64 -12.70
C THR A 311 -9.76 -5.16 -12.71
N HIS A 312 -9.00 -5.72 -13.64
CA HIS A 312 -7.61 -5.38 -13.90
C HIS A 312 -7.42 -5.22 -15.41
N PHE A 313 -6.61 -4.23 -15.83
CA PHE A 313 -6.24 -4.11 -17.24
C PHE A 313 -5.17 -5.14 -17.59
N SER A 314 -5.50 -6.06 -18.48
CA SER A 314 -4.56 -7.05 -19.02
C SER A 314 -3.90 -6.48 -20.27
N GLU A 315 -2.60 -6.22 -20.21
CA GLU A 315 -1.83 -5.80 -21.40
C GLU A 315 -1.81 -6.89 -22.49
N ALA A 316 -1.83 -8.17 -22.07
CA ALA A 316 -1.85 -9.30 -22.98
C ALA A 316 -3.15 -9.38 -23.79
N GLU A 317 -4.28 -8.97 -23.20
CA GLU A 317 -5.60 -8.97 -23.85
C GLU A 317 -5.99 -7.60 -24.38
N GLY A 318 -5.27 -6.53 -23.99
CA GLY A 318 -5.60 -5.15 -24.34
C GLY A 318 -6.97 -4.69 -23.79
N ALA A 319 -7.45 -5.32 -22.72
CA ALA A 319 -8.78 -5.12 -22.16
C ALA A 319 -8.81 -5.28 -20.65
N TYR A 320 -9.87 -4.75 -20.03
CA TYR A 320 -10.17 -5.01 -18.61
C TYR A 320 -10.73 -6.42 -18.44
N ILE A 321 -10.07 -7.22 -17.60
CA ILE A 321 -10.50 -8.55 -17.23
C ILE A 321 -11.00 -8.59 -15.80
N LYS A 322 -12.01 -9.42 -15.52
CA LYS A 322 -12.48 -9.69 -14.16
C LYS A 322 -11.49 -10.61 -13.46
N VAL A 323 -11.21 -10.33 -12.20
CA VAL A 323 -10.26 -11.08 -11.38
C VAL A 323 -10.87 -11.43 -10.04
N ASP A 324 -10.39 -12.50 -9.44
CA ASP A 324 -10.73 -12.88 -8.09
C ASP A 324 -10.12 -11.85 -7.12
N TYR A 325 -10.89 -11.46 -6.11
CA TYR A 325 -10.49 -10.39 -5.20
C TYR A 325 -10.80 -10.77 -3.76
N ARG A 326 -9.78 -10.72 -2.88
CA ARG A 326 -10.01 -10.94 -1.45
C ARG A 326 -10.48 -9.64 -0.80
N PHE A 327 -11.66 -9.71 -0.24
CA PHE A 327 -12.28 -8.62 0.49
C PHE A 327 -12.17 -8.86 1.99
N VAL A 328 -12.09 -7.78 2.76
CA VAL A 328 -12.20 -7.84 4.22
C VAL A 328 -13.24 -6.85 4.66
N MET A 329 -14.13 -7.33 5.50
CA MET A 329 -15.26 -6.57 5.99
C MET A 329 -15.24 -6.49 7.51
N PRO A 330 -15.19 -5.28 8.10
CA PRO A 330 -15.41 -5.11 9.52
C PRO A 330 -16.90 -5.25 9.84
N ILE A 331 -17.27 -6.22 10.66
CA ILE A 331 -18.64 -6.39 11.18
C ILE A 331 -18.69 -5.78 12.57
N VAL A 332 -19.49 -4.74 12.73
CA VAL A 332 -19.54 -3.94 13.97
C VAL A 332 -20.80 -4.25 14.77
N PHE A 333 -20.61 -4.80 15.94
CA PHE A 333 -21.67 -5.09 16.89
C PHE A 333 -21.76 -3.98 17.95
N LYS A 334 -22.74 -3.08 17.78
CA LYS A 334 -23.07 -2.03 18.74
C LYS A 334 -24.52 -2.10 19.12
N LEU A 335 -24.81 -2.01 20.40
CA LEU A 335 -26.17 -2.08 20.93
C LEU A 335 -27.06 -0.92 20.45
N GLU A 336 -26.48 0.24 20.18
CA GLU A 336 -27.18 1.38 19.60
C GLU A 336 -27.70 1.13 18.16
N ASN A 337 -27.14 0.14 17.47
CA ASN A 337 -27.53 -0.25 16.11
C ASN A 337 -28.64 -1.30 16.08
N LEU A 338 -29.08 -1.79 17.23
CA LEU A 338 -30.23 -2.70 17.27
C LEU A 338 -31.47 -1.98 16.75
N PRO A 339 -32.24 -2.62 15.85
CA PRO A 339 -33.53 -2.08 15.48
C PRO A 339 -34.35 -1.92 16.76
N THR A 340 -34.90 -0.74 16.98
CA THR A 340 -35.83 -0.48 18.08
C THR A 340 -37.10 -1.33 17.86
N CYS A 341 -36.99 -2.62 18.17
CA CYS A 341 -38.14 -3.49 18.28
C CYS A 341 -38.80 -3.20 19.61
N ALA A 342 -39.90 -2.44 19.49
CA ALA A 342 -41.06 -2.46 20.35
C ALA A 342 -40.81 -2.89 21.81
N ASN A 343 -40.76 -1.91 22.66
CA ASN A 343 -40.97 -2.08 24.08
C ASN A 343 -42.33 -2.87 24.25
N PRO A 344 -42.32 -4.10 24.80
CA PRO A 344 -43.60 -4.83 25.01
C PRO A 344 -44.38 -4.31 26.23
N GLU A 345 -43.98 -3.17 26.82
CA GLU A 345 -44.71 -2.55 27.94
C GLU A 345 -45.43 -1.29 27.50
N GLY A 346 -46.54 -1.49 26.81
CA GLY A 346 -47.41 -0.39 26.39
C GLY A 346 -48.84 -0.85 26.15
N ASN A 347 -49.43 -1.59 27.12
CA ASN A 347 -50.88 -1.65 27.33
C ASN A 347 -51.23 -2.25 28.69
N ARG A 348 -51.39 -1.41 29.68
CA ARG A 348 -52.35 -1.59 30.77
C ARG A 348 -52.90 -0.22 31.14
#